data_2e73b34d3c4af6442ef2f50332d70485
#
_entry.id   2e73b34d3c4af6442ef2f50332d70485
#
_cell.length_a   1.000
_cell.length_b   1.000
_cell.length_c   1.000
_cell.angle_alpha   90.00
_cell.angle_beta   90.00
_cell.angle_gamma   90.00
#
_symmetry.space_group_name_H-M   'P 1'
#
loop_
_entity.id
_entity.type
_entity.pdbx_description
1 polymer ?
#
loop_
_entity_poly.entity_id
_entity_poly.type
_entity_poly.pdbx_seq_one_letter_code
_entity_poly.pdbx_strand_id
1 'polypeptide(L)'
;MKKSAFMVVFLCICTALLIGCGGGEKKNGAGSNEIKELKIAFSPYQDAETIKTAVGPLRSMLQAKLKEKGFPVGTVAISIGTSYSAVGEALSAGSADAGFVSGATYVLFDKETDVLLTALRQGVSKDTTDLKSWNNGEPEKFADNLVQHYRSVLVTGPSVKGRALLEKVVKGEKPSWEELNALTWTVMSPASASGYQYPSLFLKKEYGKTIADLAHVVQAESYTTSMARLASGQADIAVAFSHIRIRNEKNWQKKLGGTDTIWKQTGIIGVTDKIYNDSVCVSKSSKIMQDQKFRKAFGEALIEIGKTKEGIDALKILGHKGYDWADAKNYDDERRVQRELKGK
;
A
#
# COMPACT_ATOMS: atom_id res chain seq x y z
N MET A 1 -30.10 -45.64 -49.91
CA MET A 1 -31.40 -45.45 -50.65
C MET A 1 -31.78 -43.98 -50.56
N LYS A 2 -31.86 -43.35 -51.75
CA LYS A 2 -32.73 -42.23 -52.20
C LYS A 2 -32.69 -40.92 -51.32
N LYS A 3 -32.05 -39.82 -51.79
CA LYS A 3 -32.53 -38.73 -52.70
C LYS A 3 -33.67 -37.94 -52.07
N SER A 4 -33.59 -36.61 -51.88
CA SER A 4 -33.75 -35.64 -52.97
C SER A 4 -33.46 -34.21 -52.48
N ALA A 5 -32.87 -33.44 -53.33
CA ALA A 5 -32.68 -32.00 -53.33
C ALA A 5 -34.01 -31.27 -53.63
N PHE A 6 -34.12 -30.03 -53.12
CA PHE A 6 -34.95 -29.04 -53.79
C PHE A 6 -34.28 -27.66 -53.72
N MET A 7 -33.90 -27.23 -54.90
CA MET A 7 -33.37 -25.92 -55.25
C MET A 7 -34.54 -25.11 -55.82
N VAL A 8 -34.79 -23.93 -55.28
CA VAL A 8 -35.65 -22.95 -55.94
C VAL A 8 -34.93 -21.63 -56.02
N VAL A 9 -34.58 -21.32 -57.24
CA VAL A 9 -34.11 -20.00 -57.72
C VAL A 9 -35.33 -19.14 -57.97
N PHE A 10 -35.35 -17.88 -57.53
CA PHE A 10 -36.19 -16.86 -58.17
C PHE A 10 -35.43 -15.56 -58.31
N LEU A 11 -35.55 -15.07 -59.53
CA LEU A 11 -34.77 -14.03 -60.23
C LEU A 11 -35.53 -12.71 -60.23
N CYS A 12 -34.79 -11.61 -60.13
CA CYS A 12 -35.06 -10.26 -60.65
C CYS A 12 -36.33 -9.51 -60.25
N ILE A 13 -36.16 -8.25 -59.89
CA ILE A 13 -36.38 -7.11 -60.78
C ILE A 13 -35.79 -5.82 -60.15
N CYS A 14 -34.93 -5.13 -60.93
CA CYS A 14 -34.48 -3.77 -60.70
C CYS A 14 -35.58 -2.73 -60.92
N THR A 15 -35.62 -1.72 -60.05
CA THR A 15 -36.04 -0.38 -60.48
C THR A 15 -35.26 0.66 -59.72
N ALA A 16 -34.44 1.41 -60.48
CA ALA A 16 -33.82 2.63 -60.08
C ALA A 16 -34.80 3.78 -60.18
N LEU A 17 -34.81 4.66 -59.19
CA LEU A 17 -35.23 6.06 -59.36
C LEU A 17 -34.41 6.96 -58.48
N LEU A 18 -33.89 7.99 -59.11
CA LEU A 18 -32.94 8.99 -58.65
C LEU A 18 -33.59 10.14 -57.87
N ILE A 19 -32.75 10.82 -57.15
CA ILE A 19 -32.77 12.27 -56.83
C ILE A 19 -33.40 12.65 -55.48
N GLY A 20 -32.49 13.10 -54.59
CA GLY A 20 -32.80 13.89 -53.44
C GLY A 20 -31.50 14.36 -52.78
N CYS A 21 -30.86 15.43 -53.36
CA CYS A 21 -29.84 16.18 -52.70
C CYS A 21 -30.40 16.81 -51.40
N GLY A 22 -29.91 16.36 -50.25
CA GLY A 22 -30.07 17.06 -49.00
C GLY A 22 -28.74 16.99 -48.30
N GLY A 23 -27.94 18.08 -48.37
CA GLY A 23 -26.72 18.24 -47.66
C GLY A 23 -26.99 18.29 -46.14
N GLY A 24 -26.86 17.14 -45.51
CA GLY A 24 -26.77 17.01 -44.06
C GLY A 24 -25.29 16.95 -43.74
N GLU A 25 -24.73 18.02 -43.21
CA GLU A 25 -23.43 17.99 -42.53
C GLU A 25 -23.45 16.84 -41.55
N LYS A 26 -22.70 15.77 -41.81
CA LYS A 26 -22.30 14.83 -40.78
C LYS A 26 -21.46 15.62 -39.78
N LYS A 27 -22.11 16.14 -38.74
CA LYS A 27 -21.40 16.43 -37.50
C LYS A 27 -20.65 15.16 -37.17
N ASN A 28 -19.34 15.19 -37.39
CA ASN A 28 -18.44 14.23 -36.74
C ASN A 28 -18.72 14.34 -35.24
N GLY A 29 -19.53 13.44 -34.73
CA GLY A 29 -19.67 13.24 -33.30
C GLY A 29 -18.30 12.91 -32.81
N ALA A 30 -17.67 13.86 -32.12
CA ALA A 30 -16.55 13.53 -31.24
C ALA A 30 -17.03 12.35 -30.40
N GLY A 31 -16.44 11.16 -30.63
CA GLY A 31 -16.77 9.98 -29.87
C GLY A 31 -16.72 10.35 -28.41
N SER A 32 -17.83 10.21 -27.71
CA SER A 32 -17.86 10.51 -26.29
C SER A 32 -16.84 9.60 -25.62
N ASN A 33 -15.83 10.18 -24.98
CA ASN A 33 -14.85 9.45 -24.13
C ASN A 33 -15.57 8.85 -22.90
N GLU A 34 -16.84 8.50 -23.04
CA GLU A 34 -17.66 8.00 -21.96
C GLU A 34 -17.21 6.59 -21.57
N ILE A 35 -16.80 6.45 -20.33
CA ILE A 35 -16.42 5.20 -19.71
C ILE A 35 -17.62 4.67 -18.93
N LYS A 36 -18.15 3.53 -19.33
CA LYS A 36 -19.32 2.95 -18.66
C LYS A 36 -19.06 2.65 -17.19
N GLU A 37 -17.94 2.02 -16.90
CA GLU A 37 -17.57 1.60 -15.55
C GLU A 37 -16.05 1.69 -15.34
N LEU A 38 -15.65 2.21 -14.18
CA LEU A 38 -14.29 2.22 -13.64
C LEU A 38 -14.26 1.34 -12.38
N LYS A 39 -13.48 0.27 -12.40
CA LYS A 39 -13.38 -0.71 -11.31
C LYS A 39 -12.15 -0.48 -10.48
N ILE A 40 -12.34 -0.20 -9.19
CA ILE A 40 -11.25 0.08 -8.25
C ILE A 40 -11.28 -0.94 -7.11
N ALA A 41 -10.17 -1.62 -6.87
CA ALA A 41 -9.99 -2.57 -5.79
C ALA A 41 -9.13 -1.98 -4.66
N PHE A 42 -9.46 -2.32 -3.41
CA PHE A 42 -8.70 -1.93 -2.23
C PHE A 42 -8.18 -3.16 -1.50
N SER A 43 -6.93 -3.11 -1.05
CA SER A 43 -6.39 -4.12 -0.15
C SER A 43 -7.10 -4.07 1.21
N PRO A 44 -7.29 -5.21 1.89
CA PRO A 44 -8.01 -5.29 3.16
C PRO A 44 -7.11 -4.85 4.34
N TYR A 45 -6.87 -3.53 4.45
CA TYR A 45 -6.10 -2.94 5.58
C TYR A 45 -6.82 -3.05 6.92
N GLN A 46 -8.15 -3.09 6.86
CA GLN A 46 -9.07 -3.31 7.98
C GLN A 46 -10.24 -4.17 7.49
N ASP A 47 -11.31 -4.30 8.26
CA ASP A 47 -12.49 -5.01 7.81
C ASP A 47 -13.11 -4.35 6.57
N ALA A 48 -13.68 -5.19 5.68
CA ALA A 48 -14.13 -4.77 4.36
C ALA A 48 -15.25 -3.71 4.42
N GLU A 49 -16.20 -3.82 5.34
CA GLU A 49 -17.31 -2.88 5.44
C GLU A 49 -16.85 -1.51 5.97
N THR A 50 -15.89 -1.49 6.90
CA THR A 50 -15.28 -0.26 7.38
C THR A 50 -14.55 0.48 6.26
N ILE A 51 -13.73 -0.23 5.46
CA ILE A 51 -13.05 0.37 4.31
C ILE A 51 -14.07 0.87 3.29
N LYS A 52 -15.02 0.02 2.88
CA LYS A 52 -16.03 0.32 1.86
C LYS A 52 -16.87 1.56 2.21
N THR A 53 -17.24 1.70 3.48
CA THR A 53 -17.96 2.86 3.99
C THR A 53 -17.10 4.11 3.91
N ALA A 54 -15.86 4.05 4.39
CA ALA A 54 -14.95 5.20 4.43
C ALA A 54 -14.61 5.73 3.03
N VAL A 55 -14.28 4.82 2.07
CA VAL A 55 -13.91 5.20 0.70
C VAL A 55 -15.11 5.40 -0.22
N GLY A 56 -16.33 5.14 0.26
CA GLY A 56 -17.57 5.29 -0.52
C GLY A 56 -17.71 6.63 -1.26
N PRO A 57 -17.42 7.78 -0.60
CA PRO A 57 -17.47 9.09 -1.24
C PRO A 57 -16.53 9.27 -2.44
N LEU A 58 -15.46 8.48 -2.57
CA LEU A 58 -14.56 8.56 -3.73
C LEU A 58 -15.28 8.32 -5.06
N ARG A 59 -16.40 7.59 -5.08
CA ARG A 59 -17.17 7.33 -6.30
C ARG A 59 -17.60 8.62 -6.98
N SER A 60 -18.36 9.46 -6.25
CA SER A 60 -18.86 10.73 -6.77
C SER A 60 -17.75 11.73 -7.03
N MET A 61 -16.73 11.78 -6.17
CA MET A 61 -15.56 12.65 -6.36
C MET A 61 -14.80 12.32 -7.64
N LEU A 62 -14.54 11.04 -7.91
CA LEU A 62 -13.87 10.59 -9.14
C LEU A 62 -14.72 10.87 -10.37
N GLN A 63 -16.04 10.58 -10.33
CA GLN A 63 -16.94 10.89 -11.43
C GLN A 63 -16.92 12.38 -11.77
N ALA A 64 -16.99 13.26 -10.77
CA ALA A 64 -16.95 14.70 -10.96
C ALA A 64 -15.61 15.15 -11.57
N LYS A 65 -14.49 14.73 -10.98
CA LYS A 65 -13.14 15.13 -11.43
C LYS A 65 -12.80 14.60 -12.82
N LEU A 66 -13.16 13.36 -13.12
CA LEU A 66 -12.92 12.77 -14.43
C LEU A 66 -13.79 13.43 -15.50
N LYS A 67 -15.04 13.81 -15.20
CA LYS A 67 -15.90 14.58 -16.08
C LYS A 67 -15.31 15.97 -16.40
N GLU A 68 -14.78 16.69 -15.39
CA GLU A 68 -14.06 17.95 -15.56
C GLU A 68 -12.87 17.82 -16.52
N LYS A 69 -12.20 16.65 -16.51
CA LYS A 69 -11.05 16.34 -17.37
C LYS A 69 -11.42 15.78 -18.75
N GLY A 70 -12.72 15.76 -19.10
CA GLY A 70 -13.20 15.31 -20.40
C GLY A 70 -13.42 13.79 -20.51
N PHE A 71 -13.44 13.06 -19.39
CA PHE A 71 -13.68 11.62 -19.33
C PHE A 71 -14.87 11.32 -18.40
N PRO A 72 -16.12 11.48 -18.86
CA PRO A 72 -17.27 11.13 -18.05
C PRO A 72 -17.29 9.63 -17.77
N VAL A 73 -17.47 9.25 -16.49
CA VAL A 73 -17.55 7.88 -16.00
C VAL A 73 -18.94 7.63 -15.47
N GLY A 74 -19.66 6.64 -16.04
CA GLY A 74 -21.01 6.28 -15.65
C GLY A 74 -21.06 5.68 -14.24
N THR A 75 -20.22 4.71 -13.94
CA THR A 75 -20.15 4.05 -12.63
C THR A 75 -18.72 3.92 -12.16
N VAL A 76 -18.47 4.21 -10.86
CA VAL A 76 -17.22 3.86 -10.17
C VAL A 76 -17.54 2.71 -9.21
N ALA A 77 -17.13 1.49 -9.59
CA ALA A 77 -17.30 0.30 -8.78
C ALA A 77 -16.11 0.15 -7.82
N ILE A 78 -16.38 0.08 -6.52
CA ILE A 78 -15.37 -0.12 -5.49
C ILE A 78 -15.57 -1.51 -4.88
N SER A 79 -14.50 -2.30 -4.86
CA SER A 79 -14.42 -3.61 -4.22
C SER A 79 -13.28 -3.64 -3.17
N ILE A 80 -13.46 -4.48 -2.16
CA ILE A 80 -12.41 -4.77 -1.18
C ILE A 80 -12.00 -6.23 -1.39
N GLY A 81 -10.70 -6.46 -1.61
CA GLY A 81 -10.20 -7.81 -1.77
C GLY A 81 -10.29 -8.64 -0.50
N THR A 82 -10.37 -9.96 -0.65
CA THR A 82 -10.34 -10.91 0.48
C THR A 82 -8.92 -11.06 1.05
N SER A 83 -7.90 -10.72 0.26
CA SER A 83 -6.49 -10.70 0.66
C SER A 83 -5.73 -9.66 -0.18
N TYR A 84 -4.51 -9.35 0.21
CA TYR A 84 -3.61 -8.50 -0.58
C TYR A 84 -3.33 -9.09 -1.96
N SER A 85 -3.08 -10.41 -2.02
CA SER A 85 -2.84 -11.12 -3.29
C SER A 85 -4.05 -11.09 -4.20
N ALA A 86 -5.28 -11.26 -3.66
CA ALA A 86 -6.50 -11.23 -4.45
C ALA A 86 -6.69 -9.90 -5.20
N VAL A 87 -6.24 -8.77 -4.61
CA VAL A 87 -6.26 -7.47 -5.31
C VAL A 87 -5.22 -7.43 -6.43
N GLY A 88 -4.01 -7.95 -6.18
CA GLY A 88 -2.99 -8.08 -7.22
C GLY A 88 -3.43 -8.96 -8.38
N GLU A 89 -4.08 -10.08 -8.09
CA GLU A 89 -4.66 -11.01 -9.09
C GLU A 89 -5.78 -10.33 -9.89
N ALA A 90 -6.65 -9.55 -9.22
CA ALA A 90 -7.72 -8.80 -9.89
C ALA A 90 -7.16 -7.75 -10.87
N LEU A 91 -6.08 -7.06 -10.49
CA LEU A 91 -5.36 -6.15 -11.38
C LEU A 91 -4.69 -6.89 -12.53
N SER A 92 -4.01 -8.00 -12.25
CA SER A 92 -3.34 -8.84 -13.27
C SER A 92 -4.33 -9.34 -14.32
N ALA A 93 -5.48 -9.82 -13.88
CA ALA A 93 -6.54 -10.33 -14.76
C ALA A 93 -7.35 -9.22 -15.48
N GLY A 94 -7.18 -7.95 -15.12
CA GLY A 94 -7.98 -6.84 -15.64
C GLY A 94 -9.43 -6.82 -15.14
N SER A 95 -9.74 -7.58 -14.10
CA SER A 95 -11.06 -7.52 -13.42
C SER A 95 -11.20 -6.31 -12.51
N ALA A 96 -10.06 -5.68 -12.11
CA ALA A 96 -9.97 -4.34 -11.59
C ALA A 96 -9.10 -3.49 -12.52
N ASP A 97 -9.52 -2.24 -12.76
CA ASP A 97 -8.78 -1.28 -13.59
C ASP A 97 -7.65 -0.60 -12.80
N ALA A 98 -7.94 -0.27 -11.55
CA ALA A 98 -6.98 0.31 -10.62
C ALA A 98 -7.10 -0.34 -9.24
N GLY A 99 -6.02 -0.28 -8.45
CA GLY A 99 -6.00 -0.84 -7.11
C GLY A 99 -5.15 -0.03 -6.15
N PHE A 100 -5.64 0.09 -4.91
CA PHE A 100 -4.89 0.64 -3.79
C PHE A 100 -4.21 -0.52 -3.06
N VAL A 101 -2.90 -0.63 -3.24
CA VAL A 101 -2.12 -1.79 -2.82
C VAL A 101 -0.83 -1.38 -2.10
N SER A 102 -0.28 -2.30 -1.30
CA SER A 102 1.05 -2.10 -0.73
C SER A 102 2.15 -2.18 -1.79
N GLY A 103 3.33 -1.61 -1.51
CA GLY A 103 4.50 -1.77 -2.37
C GLY A 103 4.86 -3.24 -2.60
N ALA A 104 4.72 -4.08 -1.57
CA ALA A 104 4.94 -5.52 -1.69
C ALA A 104 3.98 -6.20 -2.67
N THR A 105 2.69 -5.84 -2.62
CA THR A 105 1.70 -6.34 -3.57
C THR A 105 2.00 -5.84 -4.99
N TYR A 106 2.33 -4.55 -5.17
CA TYR A 106 2.75 -4.03 -6.47
C TYR A 106 3.89 -4.85 -7.07
N VAL A 107 4.95 -5.05 -6.33
CA VAL A 107 6.15 -5.76 -6.82
C VAL A 107 5.87 -7.22 -7.19
N LEU A 108 4.94 -7.89 -6.49
CA LEU A 108 4.54 -9.25 -6.84
C LEU A 108 3.86 -9.35 -8.21
N PHE A 109 3.21 -8.27 -8.65
CA PHE A 109 2.42 -8.21 -9.87
C PHE A 109 2.91 -7.11 -10.84
N ASP A 110 4.17 -6.68 -10.76
CA ASP A 110 4.71 -5.55 -11.53
C ASP A 110 4.86 -5.86 -13.04
N LYS A 111 4.81 -7.13 -13.43
CA LYS A 111 4.75 -7.53 -14.84
C LYS A 111 3.41 -7.20 -15.47
N GLU A 112 2.33 -7.32 -14.73
CA GLU A 112 0.94 -7.17 -15.17
C GLU A 112 0.34 -5.81 -14.76
N THR A 113 1.04 -5.05 -13.91
CA THR A 113 0.58 -3.76 -13.40
C THR A 113 1.63 -2.68 -13.56
N ASP A 114 1.18 -1.43 -13.63
CA ASP A 114 2.05 -0.26 -13.50
C ASP A 114 1.68 0.51 -12.24
N VAL A 115 2.70 0.95 -11.50
CA VAL A 115 2.47 1.91 -10.42
C VAL A 115 2.19 3.28 -11.02
N LEU A 116 1.11 3.91 -10.61
CA LEU A 116 0.71 5.24 -11.08
C LEU A 116 1.01 6.32 -10.05
N LEU A 117 0.59 6.10 -8.80
CA LEU A 117 0.76 7.06 -7.71
C LEU A 117 1.35 6.37 -6.48
N THR A 118 2.09 7.13 -5.69
CA THR A 118 2.52 6.78 -4.33
C THR A 118 1.70 7.60 -3.33
N ALA A 119 1.20 6.96 -2.29
CA ALA A 119 0.51 7.63 -1.20
C ALA A 119 1.47 8.50 -0.40
N LEU A 120 1.01 9.68 0.00
CA LEU A 120 1.71 10.56 0.91
C LEU A 120 1.24 10.32 2.34
N ARG A 121 2.17 10.32 3.29
CA ARG A 121 1.91 10.24 4.73
C ARG A 121 2.65 11.36 5.44
N GLN A 122 2.20 11.68 6.63
CA GLN A 122 2.90 12.66 7.46
C GLN A 122 4.29 12.14 7.83
N GLY A 123 5.29 12.98 7.62
CA GLY A 123 6.66 12.69 8.01
C GLY A 123 6.83 12.64 9.53
N VAL A 124 8.01 12.24 9.98
CA VAL A 124 8.38 12.18 11.39
C VAL A 124 9.68 12.95 11.63
N SER A 125 9.86 13.45 12.86
CA SER A 125 11.03 14.24 13.22
C SER A 125 12.35 13.46 13.23
N LYS A 126 12.26 12.11 13.22
CA LYS A 126 13.43 11.21 13.25
C LYS A 126 13.41 10.27 12.04
N ASP A 127 13.67 10.78 10.84
CA ASP A 127 13.81 9.98 9.62
C ASP A 127 15.29 9.76 9.28
N THR A 128 15.98 8.99 10.09
CA THR A 128 17.40 8.69 9.95
C THR A 128 17.70 7.26 10.36
N THR A 129 18.84 6.71 9.92
CA THR A 129 19.38 5.42 10.39
C THR A 129 20.32 5.57 11.59
N ASP A 130 20.63 6.80 12.00
CA ASP A 130 21.47 7.07 13.16
C ASP A 130 20.73 6.79 14.47
N LEU A 131 21.14 5.74 15.19
CA LEU A 131 20.53 5.32 16.46
C LEU A 131 20.70 6.34 17.59
N LYS A 132 21.71 7.21 17.55
CA LYS A 132 21.88 8.26 18.55
C LYS A 132 20.73 9.27 18.49
N SER A 133 20.30 9.63 17.29
CA SER A 133 19.14 10.51 17.10
C SER A 133 17.84 9.92 17.66
N TRP A 134 17.67 8.59 17.59
CA TRP A 134 16.48 7.89 18.11
C TRP A 134 16.46 7.78 19.63
N ASN A 135 17.63 7.73 20.26
CA ASN A 135 17.81 7.48 21.70
C ASN A 135 18.37 8.69 22.46
N ASN A 136 18.19 9.90 21.95
CA ASN A 136 18.67 11.16 22.54
C ASN A 136 17.81 11.70 23.70
N GLY A 137 16.83 10.92 24.17
CA GLY A 137 15.90 11.33 25.24
C GLY A 137 14.69 12.15 24.77
N GLU A 138 14.74 12.72 23.55
CA GLU A 138 13.63 13.51 23.02
C GLU A 138 12.56 12.63 22.35
N PRO A 139 11.26 12.84 22.64
CA PRO A 139 10.18 12.18 21.95
C PRO A 139 10.20 12.44 20.44
N GLU A 140 9.91 11.41 19.66
CA GLU A 140 9.61 11.55 18.25
C GLU A 140 8.25 12.25 18.07
N LYS A 141 8.11 13.08 17.04
CA LYS A 141 6.89 13.80 16.70
C LYS A 141 6.57 13.65 15.22
N PHE A 142 5.31 13.81 14.86
CA PHE A 142 4.98 14.03 13.46
C PHE A 142 5.57 15.37 13.00
N ALA A 143 6.12 15.37 11.79
CA ALA A 143 6.61 16.57 11.12
C ALA A 143 5.50 17.19 10.26
N ASP A 144 5.65 18.45 9.85
CA ASP A 144 4.64 19.14 9.05
C ASP A 144 4.67 18.77 7.57
N ASN A 145 5.77 18.16 7.10
CA ASN A 145 5.92 17.73 5.71
C ASN A 145 5.24 16.39 5.43
N LEU A 146 4.87 16.18 4.18
CA LEU A 146 4.41 14.90 3.65
C LEU A 146 5.56 14.15 2.98
N VAL A 147 5.58 12.82 3.14
CA VAL A 147 6.64 11.94 2.64
C VAL A 147 6.06 10.73 1.90
N GLN A 148 6.81 10.23 0.92
CA GLN A 148 6.47 9.04 0.14
C GLN A 148 6.96 7.73 0.79
N HIS A 149 7.64 7.80 1.92
CA HIS A 149 8.25 6.64 2.57
C HIS A 149 8.16 6.72 4.10
N TYR A 150 8.43 5.60 4.72
CA TYR A 150 8.65 5.45 6.15
C TYR A 150 9.79 4.45 6.38
N ARG A 151 10.11 4.13 7.64
CA ARG A 151 11.10 3.09 7.99
C ARG A 151 10.48 2.08 8.93
N SER A 152 11.10 0.92 9.04
CA SER A 152 10.87 0.03 10.16
C SER A 152 11.91 0.24 11.24
N VAL A 153 11.52 -0.02 12.48
CA VAL A 153 12.37 0.09 13.66
C VAL A 153 12.31 -1.20 14.49
N LEU A 154 13.43 -1.54 15.10
CA LEU A 154 13.56 -2.56 16.10
C LEU A 154 13.51 -1.86 17.47
N VAL A 155 12.42 -2.09 18.20
CA VAL A 155 12.09 -1.41 19.46
C VAL A 155 12.34 -2.34 20.61
N THR A 156 13.23 -1.99 21.55
CA THR A 156 13.38 -2.70 22.83
C THR A 156 12.35 -2.23 23.85
N GLY A 157 11.88 -3.17 24.70
CA GLY A 157 10.94 -2.92 25.78
C GLY A 157 11.60 -2.76 27.15
N PRO A 158 10.76 -2.69 28.22
CA PRO A 158 11.21 -2.51 29.60
C PRO A 158 11.77 -3.79 30.24
N SER A 159 11.76 -4.95 29.57
CA SER A 159 12.34 -6.18 30.11
C SER A 159 13.83 -6.00 30.46
N VAL A 160 14.32 -6.77 31.42
CA VAL A 160 15.73 -6.71 31.83
C VAL A 160 16.67 -6.92 30.66
N LYS A 161 16.39 -7.90 29.80
CA LYS A 161 17.19 -8.18 28.61
C LYS A 161 17.11 -7.06 27.58
N GLY A 162 15.91 -6.53 27.31
CA GLY A 162 15.70 -5.42 26.38
C GLY A 162 16.44 -4.16 26.82
N ARG A 163 16.42 -3.84 28.12
CA ARG A 163 17.15 -2.68 28.70
C ARG A 163 18.66 -2.86 28.59
N ALA A 164 19.19 -4.03 28.94
CA ALA A 164 20.63 -4.29 28.82
C ALA A 164 21.13 -4.15 27.37
N LEU A 165 20.34 -4.65 26.39
CA LEU A 165 20.66 -4.50 24.99
C LEU A 165 20.65 -3.02 24.55
N LEU A 166 19.65 -2.25 24.99
CA LEU A 166 19.55 -0.81 24.69
C LEU A 166 20.77 -0.05 25.24
N GLU A 167 21.17 -0.31 26.48
CA GLU A 167 22.35 0.33 27.10
C GLU A 167 23.62 0.10 26.28
N LYS A 168 23.81 -1.11 25.76
CA LYS A 168 24.92 -1.45 24.87
C LYS A 168 24.87 -0.61 23.59
N VAL A 169 23.71 -0.55 22.93
CA VAL A 169 23.53 0.21 21.69
C VAL A 169 23.74 1.71 21.90
N VAL A 170 23.23 2.26 23.01
CA VAL A 170 23.42 3.70 23.35
C VAL A 170 24.89 4.05 23.56
N LYS A 171 25.71 3.11 24.07
CA LYS A 171 27.17 3.26 24.17
C LYS A 171 27.87 3.17 22.80
N GLY A 172 27.14 2.87 21.72
CA GLY A 172 27.71 2.72 20.38
C GLY A 172 28.24 1.33 20.07
N GLU A 173 27.93 0.34 20.92
CA GLU A 173 28.34 -1.04 20.73
C GLU A 173 27.31 -1.78 19.87
N LYS A 174 27.78 -2.54 18.87
CA LYS A 174 26.91 -3.37 18.04
C LYS A 174 26.59 -4.68 18.77
N PRO A 175 25.30 -5.04 18.97
CA PRO A 175 24.93 -6.36 19.49
C PRO A 175 25.45 -7.49 18.60
N SER A 176 25.83 -8.62 19.20
CA SER A 176 26.12 -9.85 18.43
C SER A 176 24.84 -10.54 18.01
N TRP A 177 24.95 -11.48 17.05
CA TRP A 177 23.80 -12.31 16.68
C TRP A 177 23.29 -13.15 17.84
N GLU A 178 24.18 -13.71 18.65
CA GLU A 178 23.87 -14.54 19.82
C GLU A 178 23.06 -13.75 20.86
N GLU A 179 23.42 -12.48 21.08
CA GLU A 179 22.69 -11.60 21.99
C GLU A 179 21.28 -11.34 21.46
N LEU A 180 21.12 -11.04 20.16
CA LEU A 180 19.82 -10.85 19.53
C LEU A 180 18.98 -12.12 19.52
N ASN A 181 19.59 -13.27 19.24
CA ASN A 181 18.93 -14.56 19.16
C ASN A 181 18.45 -15.11 20.53
N ALA A 182 19.09 -14.64 21.63
CA ALA A 182 18.67 -15.01 22.99
C ALA A 182 17.45 -14.22 23.50
N LEU A 183 16.95 -13.24 22.73
CA LEU A 183 15.84 -12.38 23.08
C LEU A 183 14.51 -12.89 22.46
N THR A 184 13.40 -12.59 23.12
CA THR A 184 12.07 -12.84 22.58
C THR A 184 11.62 -11.69 21.70
N TRP A 185 11.33 -11.99 20.44
CA TRP A 185 10.88 -11.03 19.43
C TRP A 185 9.38 -11.15 19.19
N THR A 186 8.70 -10.03 19.12
CA THR A 186 7.32 -9.97 18.61
C THR A 186 7.32 -9.33 17.23
N VAL A 187 6.76 -10.05 16.25
CA VAL A 187 6.78 -9.72 14.83
C VAL A 187 5.38 -9.78 14.24
N MET A 188 5.19 -9.19 13.06
CA MET A 188 3.96 -9.35 12.28
C MET A 188 4.05 -10.57 11.34
N SER A 189 3.00 -10.79 10.56
CA SER A 189 3.02 -11.84 9.55
C SER A 189 4.15 -11.62 8.52
N PRO A 190 4.65 -12.67 7.86
CA PRO A 190 5.70 -12.57 6.83
C PRO A 190 5.35 -11.66 5.64
N ALA A 191 4.06 -11.35 5.43
CA ALA A 191 3.61 -10.43 4.41
C ALA A 191 3.74 -8.94 4.81
N SER A 192 4.05 -8.65 6.09
CA SER A 192 4.18 -7.27 6.58
C SER A 192 5.54 -6.68 6.21
N ALA A 193 5.55 -5.58 5.45
CA ALA A 193 6.78 -4.88 5.10
C ALA A 193 7.56 -4.44 6.34
N SER A 194 6.99 -3.58 7.20
CA SER A 194 7.69 -3.05 8.38
C SER A 194 7.70 -3.98 9.59
N GLY A 195 6.81 -4.96 9.65
CA GLY A 195 6.73 -5.88 10.79
C GLY A 195 7.48 -7.19 10.59
N TYR A 196 8.05 -7.43 9.39
CA TYR A 196 8.77 -8.67 9.10
C TYR A 196 9.82 -8.52 8.00
N GLN A 197 9.44 -8.07 6.78
CA GLN A 197 10.28 -8.17 5.58
C GLN A 197 11.52 -7.29 5.68
N TYR A 198 11.35 -5.99 5.87
CA TYR A 198 12.47 -5.07 5.99
C TYR A 198 13.34 -5.31 7.24
N PRO A 199 12.78 -5.64 8.42
CA PRO A 199 13.58 -6.14 9.53
C PRO A 199 14.37 -7.41 9.22
N SER A 200 13.81 -8.34 8.44
CA SER A 200 14.55 -9.53 7.99
C SER A 200 15.73 -9.17 7.08
N LEU A 201 15.53 -8.21 6.15
CA LEU A 201 16.63 -7.70 5.33
C LEU A 201 17.69 -6.96 6.15
N PHE A 202 17.26 -6.16 7.12
CA PHE A 202 18.18 -5.49 8.03
C PHE A 202 19.07 -6.53 8.75
N LEU A 203 18.47 -7.57 9.32
CA LEU A 203 19.22 -8.65 9.99
C LEU A 203 20.12 -9.40 8.99
N LYS A 204 19.65 -9.61 7.76
CA LYS A 204 20.46 -10.27 6.72
C LYS A 204 21.69 -9.45 6.33
N LYS A 205 21.54 -8.15 6.17
CA LYS A 205 22.61 -7.21 5.87
C LYS A 205 23.63 -7.13 7.02
N GLU A 206 23.15 -7.08 8.26
CA GLU A 206 24.00 -6.86 9.44
C GLU A 206 24.64 -8.13 10.00
N TYR A 207 23.97 -9.29 9.86
CA TYR A 207 24.33 -10.55 10.54
C TYR A 207 24.32 -11.78 9.62
N GLY A 208 23.94 -11.64 8.35
CA GLY A 208 23.75 -12.78 7.45
C GLY A 208 22.56 -13.70 7.79
N LYS A 209 21.67 -13.24 8.67
CA LYS A 209 20.53 -13.98 9.22
C LYS A 209 19.23 -13.20 9.03
N THR A 210 18.08 -13.85 9.18
CA THR A 210 16.76 -13.24 9.03
C THR A 210 15.94 -13.45 10.30
N ILE A 211 14.72 -12.90 10.37
CA ILE A 211 13.76 -13.19 11.45
C ILE A 211 13.46 -14.71 11.54
N ALA A 212 13.46 -15.44 10.43
CA ALA A 212 13.23 -16.88 10.42
C ALA A 212 14.35 -17.71 11.10
N ASP A 213 15.53 -17.10 11.27
CA ASP A 213 16.67 -17.74 11.93
C ASP A 213 16.70 -17.49 13.45
N LEU A 214 15.79 -16.67 13.99
CA LEU A 214 15.68 -16.34 15.41
C LEU A 214 15.04 -17.51 16.19
N ALA A 215 15.58 -17.81 17.38
CA ALA A 215 15.13 -18.91 18.22
C ALA A 215 13.77 -18.61 18.91
N HIS A 216 13.49 -17.35 19.24
CA HIS A 216 12.33 -16.98 20.05
C HIS A 216 11.51 -15.89 19.36
N VAL A 217 10.59 -16.30 18.47
CA VAL A 217 9.72 -15.40 17.72
C VAL A 217 8.26 -15.68 18.03
N VAL A 218 7.51 -14.64 18.35
CA VAL A 218 6.06 -14.70 18.56
C VAL A 218 5.40 -13.77 17.54
N GLN A 219 4.61 -14.36 16.64
CA GLN A 219 3.81 -13.58 15.69
C GLN A 219 2.64 -12.92 16.42
N ALA A 220 2.44 -11.63 16.16
CA ALA A 220 1.31 -10.85 16.64
C ALA A 220 0.28 -10.66 15.52
N GLU A 221 -1.00 -10.63 15.90
CA GLU A 221 -2.10 -10.38 14.97
C GLU A 221 -2.22 -8.89 14.60
N SER A 222 -1.75 -8.01 15.49
CA SER A 222 -1.75 -6.56 15.29
C SER A 222 -0.54 -5.89 15.95
N TYR A 223 -0.19 -4.70 15.47
CA TYR A 223 0.83 -3.87 16.13
C TYR A 223 0.45 -3.48 17.56
N THR A 224 -0.84 -3.35 17.87
CA THR A 224 -1.32 -3.10 19.23
C THR A 224 -0.99 -4.28 20.14
N THR A 225 -1.25 -5.51 19.71
CA THR A 225 -0.90 -6.74 20.43
C THR A 225 0.62 -6.86 20.60
N SER A 226 1.39 -6.56 19.54
CA SER A 226 2.85 -6.55 19.58
C SER A 226 3.37 -5.58 20.66
N MET A 227 2.85 -4.35 20.68
CA MET A 227 3.27 -3.34 21.66
C MET A 227 2.81 -3.67 23.09
N ALA A 228 1.67 -4.35 23.27
CA ALA A 228 1.24 -4.84 24.58
C ALA A 228 2.19 -5.93 25.13
N ARG A 229 2.63 -6.86 24.29
CA ARG A 229 3.64 -7.86 24.68
C ARG A 229 4.98 -7.22 25.05
N LEU A 230 5.37 -6.17 24.30
CA LEU A 230 6.58 -5.40 24.61
C LEU A 230 6.43 -4.69 25.96
N ALA A 231 5.31 -3.99 26.22
CA ALA A 231 5.05 -3.25 27.44
C ALA A 231 5.03 -4.12 28.69
N SER A 232 4.45 -5.33 28.58
CA SER A 232 4.36 -6.30 29.68
C SER A 232 5.66 -7.11 29.90
N GLY A 233 6.68 -6.94 29.05
CA GLY A 233 7.92 -7.73 29.13
C GLY A 233 7.79 -9.17 28.63
N GLN A 234 6.68 -9.54 27.99
CA GLN A 234 6.52 -10.85 27.33
C GLN A 234 7.37 -10.95 26.05
N ALA A 235 7.76 -9.81 25.48
CA ALA A 235 8.74 -9.73 24.43
C ALA A 235 9.79 -8.68 24.79
N ASP A 236 11.02 -8.95 24.38
CA ASP A 236 12.17 -8.04 24.61
C ASP A 236 12.29 -7.03 23.46
N ILE A 237 11.96 -7.45 22.24
CA ILE A 237 12.04 -6.66 21.00
C ILE A 237 10.72 -6.76 20.25
N ALA A 238 10.23 -5.62 19.74
CA ALA A 238 9.18 -5.52 18.76
C ALA A 238 9.71 -4.91 17.45
N VAL A 239 9.24 -5.39 16.31
CA VAL A 239 9.51 -4.78 15.00
C VAL A 239 8.26 -4.08 14.48
N ALA A 240 8.39 -2.83 14.06
CA ALA A 240 7.25 -2.02 13.67
C ALA A 240 7.67 -0.86 12.75
N PHE A 241 6.67 -0.16 12.19
CA PHE A 241 6.88 1.11 11.49
C PHE A 241 7.41 2.21 12.43
N SER A 242 8.20 3.14 11.93
CA SER A 242 8.97 4.11 12.72
C SER A 242 8.14 4.91 13.74
N HIS A 243 6.96 5.37 13.37
CA HIS A 243 6.09 6.18 14.24
C HIS A 243 5.19 5.35 15.19
N ILE A 244 5.56 4.10 15.48
CA ILE A 244 4.78 3.21 16.36
C ILE A 244 4.67 3.77 17.79
N ARG A 245 5.75 4.40 18.29
CA ARG A 245 5.75 5.00 19.62
C ARG A 245 4.80 6.18 19.73
N ILE A 246 4.77 7.07 18.73
CA ILE A 246 3.80 8.19 18.67
C ILE A 246 2.36 7.66 18.71
N ARG A 247 2.07 6.63 17.91
CA ARG A 247 0.71 6.06 17.84
C ARG A 247 0.25 5.41 19.13
N ASN A 248 1.18 4.88 19.92
CA ASN A 248 0.86 4.17 21.16
C ASN A 248 1.09 5.02 22.43
N GLU A 249 1.62 6.23 22.32
CA GLU A 249 1.97 7.08 23.46
C GLU A 249 0.82 7.21 24.48
N LYS A 250 -0.38 7.58 24.00
CA LYS A 250 -1.57 7.76 24.86
C LYS A 250 -2.08 6.46 25.48
N ASN A 251 -1.86 5.33 24.83
CA ASN A 251 -2.38 4.03 25.23
C ASN A 251 -1.35 3.19 25.99
N TRP A 252 -0.07 3.56 25.95
CA TRP A 252 1.02 2.77 26.50
C TRP A 252 0.80 2.41 27.98
N GLN A 253 0.59 3.41 28.83
CA GLN A 253 0.28 3.20 30.25
C GLN A 253 -1.18 2.80 30.48
N LYS A 254 -2.12 3.41 29.73
CA LYS A 254 -3.55 3.24 29.99
C LYS A 254 -4.12 1.89 29.59
N LYS A 255 -3.57 1.25 28.55
CA LYS A 255 -4.16 0.07 27.92
C LYS A 255 -3.15 -1.05 27.62
N LEU A 256 -1.87 -0.75 27.46
CA LEU A 256 -0.87 -1.70 27.01
C LEU A 256 -0.01 -2.26 28.15
N GLY A 257 -0.11 -1.73 29.37
CA GLY A 257 0.60 -2.24 30.54
C GLY A 257 1.92 -1.56 30.85
N GLY A 258 2.24 -0.46 30.18
CA GLY A 258 3.43 0.35 30.51
C GLY A 258 3.33 0.99 31.89
N THR A 259 4.45 1.01 32.64
CA THR A 259 4.54 1.57 33.98
C THR A 259 5.08 3.01 34.02
N ASP A 260 5.69 3.48 32.93
CA ASP A 260 6.13 4.86 32.69
C ASP A 260 5.83 5.21 31.23
N THR A 261 6.26 6.38 30.75
CA THR A 261 6.04 6.79 29.36
C THR A 261 6.73 5.83 28.38
N ILE A 262 6.16 5.67 27.20
CA ILE A 262 6.76 4.83 26.14
C ILE A 262 8.19 5.28 25.80
N TRP A 263 8.47 6.58 25.90
CA TRP A 263 9.77 7.19 25.58
C TRP A 263 10.87 6.79 26.58
N LYS A 264 10.50 6.61 27.84
CA LYS A 264 11.42 6.13 28.88
C LYS A 264 11.57 4.61 28.90
N GLN A 265 10.52 3.90 28.56
CA GLN A 265 10.50 2.44 28.65
C GLN A 265 10.98 1.73 27.38
N THR A 266 11.10 2.45 26.28
CA THR A 266 11.52 1.86 24.99
C THR A 266 12.72 2.58 24.40
N GLY A 267 13.50 1.85 23.60
CA GLY A 267 14.58 2.41 22.79
C GLY A 267 14.64 1.75 21.41
N ILE A 268 15.37 2.35 20.51
CA ILE A 268 15.53 1.85 19.13
C ILE A 268 16.93 1.27 18.96
N ILE A 269 17.02 0.00 18.54
CA ILE A 269 18.29 -0.72 18.36
C ILE A 269 18.61 -1.04 16.90
N GLY A 270 17.69 -0.71 16.00
CA GLY A 270 17.87 -0.87 14.57
C GLY A 270 16.84 -0.08 13.79
N VAL A 271 17.23 0.44 12.65
CA VAL A 271 16.41 1.20 11.72
C VAL A 271 16.69 0.70 10.31
N THR A 272 15.64 0.36 9.57
CA THR A 272 15.79 -0.16 8.21
C THR A 272 16.00 0.94 7.17
N ASP A 273 16.31 0.55 5.95
CA ASP A 273 16.21 1.40 4.77
C ASP A 273 14.77 1.87 4.56
N LYS A 274 14.54 2.79 3.62
CA LYS A 274 13.23 3.38 3.34
C LYS A 274 12.27 2.32 2.80
N ILE A 275 11.04 2.36 3.28
CA ILE A 275 9.90 1.59 2.79
C ILE A 275 8.95 2.56 2.12
N TYR A 276 8.75 2.45 0.81
CA TYR A 276 7.84 3.33 0.13
C TYR A 276 6.39 3.02 0.51
N ASN A 277 5.61 4.09 0.60
CA ASN A 277 4.20 4.01 1.00
C ASN A 277 3.39 3.19 -0.01
N ASP A 278 2.15 2.88 0.39
CA ASP A 278 1.18 2.22 -0.47
C ASP A 278 1.03 2.95 -1.80
N SER A 279 0.68 2.22 -2.82
CA SER A 279 0.59 2.69 -4.20
C SER A 279 -0.82 2.60 -4.74
N VAL A 280 -1.10 3.43 -5.74
CA VAL A 280 -2.21 3.22 -6.66
C VAL A 280 -1.62 2.63 -7.94
N CYS A 281 -1.93 1.36 -8.19
CA CYS A 281 -1.51 0.65 -9.39
C CYS A 281 -2.66 0.58 -10.39
N VAL A 282 -2.30 0.48 -11.67
CA VAL A 282 -3.25 0.28 -12.77
C VAL A 282 -2.94 -1.00 -13.51
N SER A 283 -3.97 -1.68 -13.96
CA SER A 283 -3.87 -2.93 -14.73
C SER A 283 -3.39 -2.64 -16.15
N LYS A 284 -2.36 -3.36 -16.62
CA LYS A 284 -1.93 -3.36 -18.04
C LYS A 284 -2.95 -4.05 -18.93
N SER A 285 -3.79 -4.93 -18.39
CA SER A 285 -4.87 -5.64 -19.09
C SER A 285 -6.15 -4.80 -19.19
N SER A 286 -6.27 -3.70 -18.44
CA SER A 286 -7.44 -2.81 -18.49
C SER A 286 -7.41 -1.94 -19.76
N LYS A 287 -8.43 -2.09 -20.61
CA LYS A 287 -8.54 -1.30 -21.85
C LYS A 287 -8.61 0.21 -21.58
N ILE A 288 -9.28 0.64 -20.52
CA ILE A 288 -9.39 2.06 -20.18
C ILE A 288 -8.07 2.62 -19.63
N MET A 289 -7.26 1.81 -18.92
CA MET A 289 -5.96 2.22 -18.41
C MET A 289 -4.84 2.16 -19.46
N GLN A 290 -5.07 1.54 -20.62
CA GLN A 290 -4.19 1.60 -21.77
C GLN A 290 -4.28 2.96 -22.49
N ASP A 291 -5.40 3.68 -22.36
CA ASP A 291 -5.50 5.07 -22.80
C ASP A 291 -4.68 5.97 -21.87
N GLN A 292 -3.54 6.45 -22.38
CA GLN A 292 -2.60 7.29 -21.62
C GLN A 292 -3.23 8.62 -21.17
N LYS A 293 -4.19 9.16 -21.94
CA LYS A 293 -4.89 10.40 -21.57
C LYS A 293 -5.82 10.16 -20.39
N PHE A 294 -6.60 9.08 -20.44
CA PHE A 294 -7.45 8.69 -19.31
C PHE A 294 -6.62 8.35 -18.08
N ARG A 295 -5.57 7.54 -18.23
CA ARG A 295 -4.67 7.16 -17.16
C ARG A 295 -4.07 8.39 -16.45
N LYS A 296 -3.62 9.39 -17.21
CA LYS A 296 -3.14 10.66 -16.66
C LYS A 296 -4.25 11.40 -15.93
N ALA A 297 -5.43 11.55 -16.55
CA ALA A 297 -6.58 12.22 -15.95
C ALA A 297 -7.01 11.53 -14.63
N PHE A 298 -6.98 10.20 -14.56
CA PHE A 298 -7.27 9.44 -13.35
C PHE A 298 -6.26 9.73 -12.23
N GLY A 299 -4.97 9.74 -12.54
CA GLY A 299 -3.92 10.09 -11.57
C GLY A 299 -4.08 11.52 -11.05
N GLU A 300 -4.28 12.49 -11.95
CA GLU A 300 -4.52 13.89 -11.58
C GLU A 300 -5.79 14.05 -10.72
N ALA A 301 -6.88 13.34 -11.05
CA ALA A 301 -8.11 13.37 -10.28
C ALA A 301 -7.88 12.90 -8.83
N LEU A 302 -7.15 11.80 -8.63
CA LEU A 302 -6.81 11.31 -7.28
C LEU A 302 -5.89 12.28 -6.52
N ILE A 303 -4.91 12.89 -7.19
CA ILE A 303 -4.03 13.90 -6.58
C ILE A 303 -4.85 15.11 -6.14
N GLU A 304 -5.78 15.59 -6.98
CA GLU A 304 -6.65 16.71 -6.63
C GLU A 304 -7.62 16.38 -5.49
N ILE A 305 -8.26 15.20 -5.53
CA ILE A 305 -9.14 14.70 -4.46
C ILE A 305 -8.36 14.63 -3.14
N GLY A 306 -7.13 14.10 -3.16
CA GLY A 306 -6.28 14.00 -1.98
C GLY A 306 -5.87 15.33 -1.35
N LYS A 307 -6.13 16.48 -2.02
CA LYS A 307 -5.92 17.83 -1.48
C LYS A 307 -7.18 18.45 -0.88
N THR A 308 -8.35 17.84 -1.10
CA THR A 308 -9.61 18.32 -0.51
C THR A 308 -9.84 17.75 0.88
N LYS A 309 -10.61 18.46 1.71
CA LYS A 309 -10.96 17.95 3.05
C LYS A 309 -11.75 16.64 2.94
N GLU A 310 -12.73 16.58 2.07
CA GLU A 310 -13.59 15.41 1.85
C GLU A 310 -12.79 14.21 1.35
N GLY A 311 -11.84 14.44 0.44
CA GLY A 311 -10.95 13.40 -0.07
C GLY A 311 -10.00 12.87 1.00
N ILE A 312 -9.40 13.75 1.80
CA ILE A 312 -8.55 13.36 2.95
C ILE A 312 -9.36 12.54 3.96
N ASP A 313 -10.59 12.95 4.27
CA ASP A 313 -11.47 12.24 5.20
C ASP A 313 -11.81 10.83 4.67
N ALA A 314 -12.10 10.69 3.37
CA ALA A 314 -12.36 9.40 2.73
C ALA A 314 -11.13 8.46 2.71
N LEU A 315 -9.92 9.03 2.55
CA LEU A 315 -8.66 8.29 2.47
C LEU A 315 -8.00 8.06 3.83
N LYS A 316 -8.51 8.67 4.89
CA LYS A 316 -7.97 8.60 6.25
C LYS A 316 -7.88 7.18 6.79
N ILE A 317 -8.83 6.32 6.42
CA ILE A 317 -8.85 4.90 6.81
C ILE A 317 -7.57 4.18 6.36
N LEU A 318 -7.01 4.57 5.21
CA LEU A 318 -5.78 4.03 4.64
C LEU A 318 -4.52 4.68 5.25
N GLY A 319 -4.68 5.73 6.07
CA GLY A 319 -3.58 6.54 6.59
C GLY A 319 -2.95 7.47 5.53
N HIS A 320 -3.61 7.64 4.39
CA HIS A 320 -3.12 8.49 3.30
C HIS A 320 -3.49 9.96 3.55
N LYS A 321 -2.57 10.86 3.18
CA LYS A 321 -2.69 12.32 3.29
C LYS A 321 -2.68 12.99 1.91
N GLY A 322 -2.70 12.22 0.85
CA GLY A 322 -2.63 12.65 -0.52
C GLY A 322 -1.85 11.67 -1.39
N TYR A 323 -1.57 12.07 -2.61
CA TYR A 323 -0.83 11.27 -3.59
C TYR A 323 0.14 12.14 -4.37
N ASP A 324 1.19 11.51 -4.89
CA ASP A 324 2.10 12.06 -5.86
C ASP A 324 2.38 11.00 -6.93
N TRP A 325 2.92 11.44 -8.09
CA TRP A 325 3.32 10.53 -9.16
C TRP A 325 4.38 9.55 -8.64
N ALA A 326 4.18 8.28 -8.95
CA ALA A 326 5.13 7.25 -8.55
C ALA A 326 6.28 7.13 -9.54
N ASP A 327 7.47 6.83 -9.02
CA ASP A 327 8.56 6.25 -9.81
C ASP A 327 8.67 4.76 -9.47
N ALA A 328 8.56 3.89 -10.48
CA ALA A 328 8.67 2.44 -10.31
C ALA A 328 10.01 2.02 -9.68
N LYS A 329 11.09 2.80 -9.88
CA LYS A 329 12.41 2.57 -9.26
C LYS A 329 12.39 2.70 -7.74
N ASN A 330 11.47 3.49 -7.20
CA ASN A 330 11.30 3.62 -5.75
C ASN A 330 10.96 2.29 -5.07
N TYR A 331 10.49 1.30 -5.83
CA TYR A 331 10.15 -0.04 -5.32
C TYR A 331 11.24 -1.09 -5.61
N ASP A 332 12.45 -0.68 -6.03
CA ASP A 332 13.56 -1.62 -6.29
C ASP A 332 14.04 -2.32 -5.01
N ASP A 333 14.02 -1.61 -3.87
CA ASP A 333 14.30 -2.23 -2.57
C ASP A 333 13.24 -3.28 -2.20
N GLU A 334 11.97 -3.03 -2.50
CA GLU A 334 10.89 -4.01 -2.30
C GLU A 334 11.09 -5.24 -3.21
N ARG A 335 11.51 -5.04 -4.48
CA ARG A 335 11.90 -6.15 -5.38
C ARG A 335 13.07 -6.95 -4.81
N ARG A 336 14.05 -6.27 -4.22
CA ARG A 336 15.17 -6.92 -3.53
C ARG A 336 14.70 -7.75 -2.34
N VAL A 337 13.83 -7.19 -1.49
CA VAL A 337 13.18 -7.91 -0.38
C VAL A 337 12.55 -9.21 -0.86
N GLN A 338 11.72 -9.12 -1.89
CA GLN A 338 10.99 -10.28 -2.41
C GLN A 338 11.95 -11.36 -2.93
N ARG A 339 13.01 -10.96 -3.67
CA ARG A 339 14.01 -11.92 -4.17
C ARG A 339 14.79 -12.59 -3.05
N GLU A 340 15.24 -11.82 -2.07
CA GLU A 340 16.12 -12.31 -1.01
C GLU A 340 15.40 -13.13 0.06
N LEU A 341 14.12 -12.86 0.31
CA LEU A 341 13.32 -13.62 1.27
C LEU A 341 12.59 -14.81 0.67
N LYS A 342 12.27 -14.78 -0.64
CA LYS A 342 11.60 -15.90 -1.34
C LYS A 342 12.57 -16.86 -2.04
N GLY A 343 13.80 -16.46 -2.24
CA GLY A 343 14.84 -17.28 -2.89
C GLY A 343 15.47 -18.38 -2.02
N LYS A 344 14.72 -18.86 -1.01
CA LYS A 344 15.09 -20.05 -0.21
C LYS A 344 14.15 -21.20 -0.52
#